data_f9a9be567d17cf77d68377c31f4de5ce
#
_entry.id   f9a9be567d17cf77d68377c31f4de5ce
#
_cell.length_a   1.000
_cell.length_b   1.000
_cell.length_c   1.000
_cell.angle_alpha   90.00
_cell.angle_beta   90.00
_cell.angle_gamma   90.00
#
_symmetry.space_group_name_H-M   'P 1'
#
loop_
_entity.id
_entity.type
_entity.pdbx_description
1 polymer ?
#
loop_
_entity_poly.entity_id
_entity_poly.type
_entity_poly.pdbx_seq_one_letter_code
_entity_poly.pdbx_strand_id
1 'polypeptide(L)'
;MSNTSDETNSLYEFVHDGHCAAGWNEPNTLQKTVLDCRHECANRQNVGFFAYRSGDNCACYLSKDKCPDDDLHGDHNAYRIVNKGNCPIPSYRFIHYMITL
;
A
#
# COMPACT_ATOMS: atom_id res chain seq x y z
N MET A 1 -6.81 -23.75 5.34
CA MET A 1 -6.70 -23.24 5.26
C MET A 1 -6.48 -22.05 5.46
N SER A 2 -6.89 -21.19 5.60
CA SER A 2 -6.55 -20.10 5.76
C SER A 2 -5.57 -19.97 6.41
N ASN A 3 -4.85 -19.35 6.44
CA ASN A 3 -3.79 -19.33 7.19
C ASN A 3 -3.19 -18.00 7.14
N THR A 4 -2.11 -17.85 7.82
CA THR A 4 -1.46 -16.60 7.99
C THR A 4 -1.06 -15.99 6.71
N SER A 5 -0.63 -16.79 5.78
CA SER A 5 -0.19 -16.25 4.54
C SER A 5 -1.35 -15.68 3.75
N ASP A 6 -2.51 -16.27 3.89
CA ASP A 6 -3.68 -15.73 3.25
C ASP A 6 -4.05 -14.38 3.84
N GLU A 7 -3.91 -14.25 5.14
CA GLU A 7 -4.20 -12.98 5.79
C GLU A 7 -3.26 -11.90 5.30
N THR A 8 -2.00 -12.21 5.18
CA THR A 8 -1.04 -11.24 4.69
C THR A 8 -1.35 -10.85 3.26
N ASN A 9 -1.67 -11.83 2.43
CA ASN A 9 -1.95 -11.58 1.05
C ASN A 9 -3.24 -10.80 0.86
N SER A 10 -4.08 -10.76 1.86
CA SER A 10 -5.31 -10.04 1.75
C SER A 10 -5.15 -8.54 2.00
N LEU A 11 -3.95 -8.05 2.21
CA LEU A 11 -3.71 -6.64 2.45
C LEU A 11 -3.28 -5.90 1.18
N TYR A 12 -2.76 -6.60 0.19
CA TYR A 12 -2.43 -5.99 -1.10
C TYR A 12 -2.34 -7.09 -2.16
N GLU A 13 -2.52 -6.68 -3.41
CA GLU A 13 -2.43 -7.58 -4.56
C GLU A 13 -1.56 -6.98 -5.61
N PHE A 14 -0.70 -7.79 -6.22
CA PHE A 14 0.14 -7.36 -7.32
C PHE A 14 -0.73 -7.03 -8.54
N VAL A 15 -0.45 -5.90 -9.20
CA VAL A 15 -1.18 -5.48 -10.38
C VAL A 15 -0.30 -5.59 -11.63
N HIS A 16 0.84 -4.94 -11.62
CA HIS A 16 1.78 -5.00 -12.74
C HIS A 16 3.12 -4.43 -12.30
N ASP A 17 4.14 -4.65 -13.11
CA ASP A 17 5.42 -4.01 -12.87
C ASP A 17 5.29 -2.53 -13.14
N GLY A 18 6.13 -1.73 -12.56
CA GLY A 18 6.18 -0.30 -12.82
C GLY A 18 5.31 0.49 -11.89
N HIS A 19 5.09 1.73 -12.24
CA HIS A 19 4.24 2.65 -11.48
C HIS A 19 2.86 2.68 -12.09
N CYS A 20 1.95 3.36 -11.41
CA CYS A 20 0.66 3.68 -12.02
C CYS A 20 0.84 4.93 -12.88
N ALA A 21 0.29 4.90 -14.08
CA ALA A 21 0.45 6.00 -15.02
C ALA A 21 -0.43 7.21 -14.70
N ALA A 22 -1.31 7.08 -13.73
CA ALA A 22 -2.22 8.18 -13.37
C ALA A 22 -2.50 8.12 -11.88
N GLY A 23 -2.89 9.25 -11.31
CA GLY A 23 -3.38 9.30 -9.95
C GLY A 23 -2.33 9.47 -8.87
N TRP A 24 -1.13 9.90 -9.24
CA TRP A 24 -0.07 10.04 -8.25
C TRP A 24 -0.51 10.98 -7.12
N ASN A 25 -0.36 10.49 -5.90
CA ASN A 25 -0.70 11.21 -4.69
C ASN A 25 0.59 11.48 -3.93
N GLU A 26 1.16 12.66 -4.12
CA GLU A 26 2.44 12.99 -3.53
C GLU A 26 2.31 13.28 -2.04
N PRO A 27 3.39 13.19 -1.31
CA PRO A 27 4.74 12.88 -1.80
C PRO A 27 5.03 11.38 -1.73
N ASN A 28 6.08 10.96 -2.40
CA ASN A 28 6.60 9.62 -2.21
C ASN A 28 7.32 9.58 -0.86
N THR A 29 7.45 8.39 -0.30
CA THR A 29 8.16 8.22 0.95
C THR A 29 9.17 7.09 0.83
N LEU A 30 10.05 7.00 1.79
CA LEU A 30 11.03 5.93 1.85
C LEU A 30 10.51 4.88 2.82
N GLN A 31 10.23 3.70 2.30
CA GLN A 31 9.72 2.63 3.16
C GLN A 31 10.60 1.40 3.00
N LYS A 32 10.78 0.65 4.06
CA LYS A 32 11.69 -0.47 4.05
C LYS A 32 11.10 -1.73 3.44
N THR A 33 9.79 -1.88 3.49
CA THR A 33 9.15 -3.08 2.96
C THR A 33 7.90 -2.71 2.18
N VAL A 34 7.44 -3.64 1.37
CA VAL A 34 6.22 -3.44 0.62
C VAL A 34 5.03 -3.24 1.56
N LEU A 35 5.02 -3.95 2.67
CA LEU A 35 3.94 -3.82 3.64
C LEU A 35 3.94 -2.43 4.27
N ASP A 36 5.10 -1.90 4.59
CA ASP A 36 5.20 -0.54 5.12
C ASP A 36 4.67 0.47 4.11
N CYS A 37 4.98 0.28 2.84
CA CYS A 37 4.47 1.15 1.78
C CYS A 37 2.94 1.05 1.70
N ARG A 38 2.41 -0.15 1.79
CA ARG A 38 0.97 -0.36 1.77
C ARG A 38 0.31 0.44 2.91
N HIS A 39 0.89 0.40 4.10
CA HIS A 39 0.29 1.08 5.24
C HIS A 39 0.40 2.59 5.12
N GLU A 40 1.51 3.07 4.62
CA GLU A 40 1.67 4.49 4.38
C GLU A 40 0.58 4.97 3.42
N CYS A 41 0.38 4.26 2.33
CA CYS A 41 -0.59 4.68 1.33
C CYS A 41 -2.03 4.46 1.79
N ALA A 42 -2.27 3.41 2.55
CA ALA A 42 -3.62 3.12 3.04
C ALA A 42 -4.11 4.18 4.02
N ASN A 43 -3.19 4.92 4.65
CA ASN A 43 -3.58 5.99 5.55
C ASN A 43 -3.99 7.25 4.82
N ARG A 44 -3.84 7.30 3.52
CA ARG A 44 -4.18 8.49 2.74
C ARG A 44 -5.58 8.34 2.17
N GLN A 45 -6.33 9.43 2.21
CA GLN A 45 -7.70 9.41 1.74
C GLN A 45 -7.73 9.20 0.24
N ASN A 46 -8.65 8.36 -0.23
CA ASN A 46 -8.89 8.10 -1.65
C ASN A 46 -7.75 7.37 -2.37
N VAL A 47 -6.75 6.91 -1.67
CA VAL A 47 -5.67 6.14 -2.26
C VAL A 47 -6.03 4.68 -2.25
N GLY A 48 -5.87 4.00 -3.37
CA GLY A 48 -6.20 2.60 -3.50
C GLY A 48 -5.10 1.75 -4.09
N PHE A 49 -4.02 2.37 -4.55
CA PHE A 49 -2.91 1.65 -5.16
C PHE A 49 -1.59 2.23 -4.69
N PHE A 50 -0.54 1.44 -4.79
CA PHE A 50 0.80 1.94 -4.50
C PHE A 50 1.82 1.23 -5.37
N ALA A 51 2.97 1.87 -5.57
CA ALA A 51 4.08 1.23 -6.26
C ALA A 51 5.28 1.27 -5.34
N TYR A 52 6.05 0.21 -5.33
CA TYR A 52 7.16 0.09 -4.41
C TYR A 52 8.41 -0.44 -5.11
N ARG A 53 9.53 0.19 -4.83
CA ARG A 53 10.83 -0.31 -5.24
C ARG A 53 11.54 -0.80 -3.98
N SER A 54 12.01 -2.03 -4.02
CA SER A 54 12.55 -2.69 -2.85
C SER A 54 13.60 -1.84 -2.16
N GLY A 55 13.41 -1.65 -0.87
CA GLY A 55 14.39 -0.98 -0.06
C GLY A 55 14.24 0.52 0.04
N ASP A 56 13.43 1.16 -0.78
CA ASP A 56 13.37 2.60 -0.66
C ASP A 56 12.10 3.29 -1.10
N ASN A 57 11.70 3.21 -2.33
CA ASN A 57 10.70 4.17 -2.81
C ASN A 57 9.27 3.66 -2.72
N CYS A 58 8.41 4.46 -2.10
CA CYS A 58 7.00 4.17 -1.95
C CYS A 58 6.19 5.30 -2.53
N ALA A 59 5.37 5.01 -3.54
CA ALA A 59 4.52 5.99 -4.20
C ALA A 59 3.07 5.55 -4.06
N CYS A 60 2.19 6.49 -3.79
CA CYS A 60 0.77 6.21 -3.58
C CYS A 60 -0.05 6.78 -4.72
N TYR A 61 -1.16 6.12 -5.06
CA TYR A 61 -1.99 6.50 -6.20
C TYR A 61 -3.47 6.42 -5.86
N LEU A 62 -4.24 7.34 -6.46
CA LEU A 62 -5.68 7.44 -6.19
C LEU A 62 -6.46 6.27 -6.76
N SER A 63 -7.45 5.81 -6.01
CA SER A 63 -8.28 4.69 -6.41
C SER A 63 -9.01 4.94 -7.72
N LYS A 64 -9.49 6.15 -7.93
CA LYS A 64 -10.32 6.44 -9.09
C LYS A 64 -9.59 6.26 -10.40
N ASP A 65 -8.28 6.35 -10.39
CA ASP A 65 -7.50 6.27 -11.61
C ASP A 65 -7.08 4.85 -11.97
N LYS A 66 -7.34 3.89 -11.10
CA LYS A 66 -7.22 2.45 -11.37
C LYS A 66 -5.83 1.95 -11.76
N CYS A 67 -4.82 2.74 -11.50
CA CYS A 67 -3.42 2.33 -11.66
C CYS A 67 -3.10 1.73 -13.02
N PRO A 68 -3.28 2.47 -14.11
CA PRO A 68 -2.87 1.94 -15.41
C PRO A 68 -1.36 1.77 -15.45
N ASP A 69 -0.90 0.81 -16.25
CA ASP A 69 0.50 0.50 -16.37
C ASP A 69 1.23 1.67 -17.08
N ASP A 70 2.34 2.11 -16.55
CA ASP A 70 3.07 3.22 -17.19
C ASP A 70 4.11 2.71 -18.18
N ASP A 71 4.34 1.38 -18.23
CA ASP A 71 5.30 0.78 -19.16
C ASP A 71 6.72 1.32 -18.99
N LEU A 72 7.01 1.90 -17.83
CA LEU A 72 8.31 2.46 -17.56
C LEU A 72 8.87 1.81 -16.30
N HIS A 73 9.38 2.33 -15.44
CA HIS A 73 9.84 1.97 -14.10
C HIS A 73 9.79 0.47 -13.73
N GLY A 74 10.39 -0.38 -14.57
CA GLY A 74 10.35 -1.81 -14.33
C GLY A 74 10.99 -2.27 -13.03
N ASP A 75 11.71 -1.39 -12.33
CA ASP A 75 12.29 -1.71 -11.04
C ASP A 75 11.30 -1.52 -9.89
N HIS A 76 10.08 -1.08 -10.17
CA HIS A 76 9.01 -0.99 -9.19
C HIS A 76 7.95 -2.03 -9.47
N ASN A 77 7.14 -2.33 -8.49
CA ASN A 77 5.95 -3.16 -8.67
C ASN A 77 4.76 -2.37 -8.16
N ALA A 78 3.65 -2.45 -8.86
CA ALA A 78 2.42 -1.77 -8.49
C ALA A 78 1.45 -2.76 -7.87
N TYR A 79 0.77 -2.33 -6.82
CA TYR A 79 -0.13 -3.17 -6.05
C TYR A 79 -1.44 -2.44 -5.78
N ARG A 80 -2.50 -3.21 -5.63
CA ARG A 80 -3.79 -2.69 -5.20
C ARG A 80 -3.91 -2.88 -3.69
N ILE A 81 -4.40 -1.88 -2.99
CA ILE A 81 -4.61 -1.99 -1.56
C ILE A 81 -5.91 -2.75 -1.32
N VAL A 82 -5.84 -3.79 -0.50
CA VAL A 82 -6.97 -4.62 -0.15
C VAL A 82 -7.23 -4.43 1.34
N ASN A 83 -8.49 -4.48 1.72
CA ASN A 83 -8.88 -4.33 3.13
C ASN A 83 -8.23 -3.10 3.75
N LYS A 84 -8.49 -1.96 3.15
CA LYS A 84 -7.79 -0.73 3.45
C LYS A 84 -7.86 -0.34 4.92
N GLY A 85 -8.90 -0.67 5.60
CA GLY A 85 -9.05 -0.33 7.00
C GLY A 85 -8.24 -1.19 7.96
N ASN A 86 -7.58 -2.26 7.46
CA ASN A 86 -6.85 -3.17 8.34
C ASN A 86 -5.37 -2.88 8.36
N CYS A 87 -4.78 -2.98 9.52
CA CYS A 87 -3.34 -2.86 9.70
C CYS A 87 -2.82 -4.09 10.40
N PRO A 88 -1.56 -4.42 10.26
CA PRO A 88 -1.02 -5.61 10.92
C PRO A 88 -1.01 -5.52 12.42
N ILE A 89 -1.02 -4.33 12.98
CA ILE A 89 -1.03 -4.20 14.42
C ILE A 89 -2.16 -3.28 14.86
N PRO A 90 -3.36 -3.54 14.43
CA PRO A 90 -4.45 -2.64 14.77
C PRO A 90 -4.81 -2.69 16.24
N SER A 91 -4.72 -3.85 16.86
CA SER A 91 -5.13 -3.95 18.24
C SER A 91 -4.18 -3.18 19.15
N TYR A 92 -2.92 -3.15 18.82
CA TYR A 92 -1.97 -2.38 19.59
C TYR A 92 -2.35 -0.90 19.56
N ARG A 93 -2.62 -0.38 18.39
CA ARG A 93 -2.96 1.01 18.25
C ARG A 93 -4.25 1.34 18.94
N PHE A 94 -5.20 0.44 18.83
CA PHE A 94 -6.50 0.65 19.44
C PHE A 94 -6.38 0.72 20.95
N ILE A 95 -5.60 -0.17 21.53
CA ILE A 95 -5.41 -0.17 22.97
C ILE A 95 -4.73 1.11 23.42
N HIS A 96 -3.77 1.57 22.66
CA HIS A 96 -3.09 2.80 22.99
C HIS A 96 -4.06 3.97 23.03
N TYR A 97 -4.96 4.03 22.08
CA TYR A 97 -5.97 5.05 22.06
C TYR A 97 -6.84 4.99 23.28
N MET A 98 -7.25 3.81 23.65
CA MET A 98 -8.14 3.65 24.78
C MET A 98 -7.48 4.09 26.07
N ILE A 99 -6.19 3.88 26.17
CA ILE A 99 -5.49 4.31 27.36
C ILE A 99 -5.44 5.82 27.47
N THR A 100 -5.34 6.49 26.34
CA THR A 100 -5.25 7.94 26.38
C THR A 100 -6.60 8.61 26.60
N LEU A 101 -7.64 7.86 26.49
CA LEU A 101 -8.95 8.40 26.76
C LEU A 101 -9.20 8.51 28.24
#